data_fdf89d1fc0ac80f63a5abd5868361333
#
_entry.id   fdf89d1fc0ac80f63a5abd5868361333
#
_cell.length_a   1.000
_cell.length_b   1.000
_cell.length_c   1.000
_cell.angle_alpha   90.00
_cell.angle_beta   90.00
_cell.angle_gamma   90.00
#
_symmetry.space_group_name_H-M   'P 1'
#
loop_
_entity.id
_entity.type
_entity.pdbx_description
1 polymer ?
#
loop_
_entity_poly.entity_id
_entity_poly.type
_entity_poly.pdbx_seq_one_letter_code
_entity_poly.pdbx_strand_id
1 'polypeptide(L)'
;MEQLKHECGIAMIRLLKPLEHYRKKYGTESWALGKLYLMMEKQHNRGQEGAGIACVRLDQQPGHEYMFREKAEGKDAIDRIFTSVGQQLSTIDPDDPCGGPAFIGELYMGHLRYSTTGKGGLKYVHPFLRRNNWRAKNLCLCGNFNMTNISEVFDYLTSKGQYPRIYSDSYILLELMGHRLDREVERLYTLAREEGMEGLELTRFIDDRVNIANVLSSTMPHFDGGYVMCGLTGSGELFSMRDPWGIRPAFYYADDEIVAIASERPVLQTTFGIECDQVKELQPGQALIVNRAAKVTLQQILPQQPNAKCSFERIYFSRGNDRDIHNERKTLGRQLKPAILRAIDGDISNTVFSYIPNTAEVAYYGMLEGMRELSPKIRAEKIVAKDIKLRTFITEGGSRNDLAAHVYDITYGVVNPGVDNLVVIDDSIVRGTTLRESIIKILDRLHPKRIVIVSSAPQIRYPDFYGIDMSRISDFIAFQAAVALLKDRGMEQVLEEVAEECQKLLKDNLHIINRKSLNRRPVENPLRKIYAPFTAEELNQKMVQLLRPKDVVTPIELVFQSIEGLHEAIPNHPGDWYFTGHYPTPGGLRLALESYLTWYQKRVSDK
;
A
#
# COMPACT_ATOMS: atom_id res chain seq x y z
N MET A 1 -8.68 -5.69 17.64
CA MET A 1 -8.94 -6.11 16.26
C MET A 1 -7.81 -5.61 15.40
N GLU A 2 -6.92 -6.50 14.98
CA GLU A 2 -5.90 -6.18 14.00
C GLU A 2 -6.48 -6.46 12.60
N GLN A 3 -7.15 -5.46 12.02
CA GLN A 3 -7.34 -5.42 10.58
C GLN A 3 -5.97 -5.29 9.93
N LEU A 4 -5.76 -5.98 8.80
CA LEU A 4 -4.64 -5.66 7.91
C LEU A 4 -4.64 -4.15 7.69
N LYS A 5 -3.54 -3.57 8.05
CA LYS A 5 -3.39 -2.14 7.96
C LYS A 5 -3.16 -1.75 6.51
N HIS A 6 -3.78 -0.65 6.09
CA HIS A 6 -3.84 -0.20 4.70
C HIS A 6 -2.53 0.49 4.27
N GLU A 7 -2.33 0.61 2.97
CA GLU A 7 -1.19 1.30 2.37
C GLU A 7 -1.41 2.81 2.26
N CYS A 8 -0.31 3.57 2.10
CA CYS A 8 -0.37 5.01 1.87
C CYS A 8 -1.07 5.37 0.56
N GLY A 9 -1.73 6.54 0.54
CA GLY A 9 -2.32 7.16 -0.64
C GLY A 9 -1.55 8.40 -1.08
N ILE A 10 -1.35 8.57 -2.39
CA ILE A 10 -0.74 9.76 -2.99
C ILE A 10 -1.76 10.50 -3.85
N ALA A 11 -1.67 11.83 -3.86
CA ALA A 11 -2.45 12.71 -4.72
C ALA A 11 -1.58 13.89 -5.16
N MET A 12 -1.48 14.15 -6.46
CA MET A 12 -0.74 15.30 -6.97
C MET A 12 -1.52 16.00 -8.08
N ILE A 13 -1.37 17.32 -8.15
CA ILE A 13 -1.93 18.14 -9.24
C ILE A 13 -0.87 19.16 -9.67
N ARG A 14 -0.67 19.30 -10.97
CA ARG A 14 0.06 20.38 -11.62
C ARG A 14 -0.86 21.13 -12.56
N LEU A 15 -1.04 22.41 -12.32
CA LEU A 15 -1.74 23.32 -13.20
C LEU A 15 -0.82 23.73 -14.35
N LEU A 16 -1.23 23.51 -15.60
CA LEU A 16 -0.43 23.78 -16.80
C LEU A 16 -0.65 25.19 -17.38
N LYS A 17 -1.69 25.89 -16.90
CA LYS A 17 -2.01 27.28 -17.26
C LYS A 17 -1.78 28.20 -16.05
N PRO A 18 -1.69 29.52 -16.25
CA PRO A 18 -1.64 30.48 -15.16
C PRO A 18 -2.88 30.43 -14.25
N LEU A 19 -2.76 30.76 -12.98
CA LEU A 19 -3.86 30.74 -11.98
C LEU A 19 -5.08 31.54 -12.44
N GLU A 20 -4.87 32.65 -13.14
CA GLU A 20 -5.96 33.47 -13.70
C GLU A 20 -6.87 32.68 -14.65
N HIS A 21 -6.33 31.72 -15.42
CA HIS A 21 -7.13 30.84 -16.27
C HIS A 21 -8.18 30.08 -15.47
N TYR A 22 -7.77 29.48 -14.35
CA TYR A 22 -8.68 28.70 -13.48
C TYR A 22 -9.69 29.59 -12.77
N ARG A 23 -9.28 30.79 -12.35
CA ARG A 23 -10.20 31.80 -11.81
C ARG A 23 -11.30 32.18 -12.83
N LYS A 24 -10.93 32.42 -14.08
CA LYS A 24 -11.90 32.73 -15.15
C LYS A 24 -12.82 31.56 -15.48
N LYS A 25 -12.27 30.34 -15.53
CA LYS A 25 -13.03 29.16 -15.96
C LYS A 25 -13.87 28.55 -14.84
N TYR A 26 -13.35 28.50 -13.61
CA TYR A 26 -13.97 27.81 -12.48
C TYR A 26 -14.40 28.75 -11.33
N GLY A 27 -14.21 30.06 -11.47
CA GLY A 27 -14.61 31.08 -10.49
C GLY A 27 -13.64 31.27 -9.33
N THR A 28 -12.56 30.49 -9.22
CA THR A 28 -11.59 30.57 -8.11
C THR A 28 -10.20 30.11 -8.49
N GLU A 29 -9.17 30.69 -7.86
CA GLU A 29 -7.77 30.22 -7.96
C GLU A 29 -7.52 29.00 -7.08
N SER A 30 -8.36 28.72 -6.07
CA SER A 30 -8.28 27.56 -5.20
C SER A 30 -8.88 26.28 -5.79
N TRP A 31 -9.28 26.28 -7.05
CA TRP A 31 -9.90 25.13 -7.73
C TRP A 31 -9.08 23.83 -7.55
N ALA A 32 -7.78 23.88 -7.79
CA ALA A 32 -6.90 22.72 -7.65
C ALA A 32 -6.78 22.22 -6.20
N LEU A 33 -6.79 23.14 -5.22
CA LEU A 33 -6.83 22.79 -3.81
C LEU A 33 -8.11 22.03 -3.46
N GLY A 34 -9.27 22.47 -3.96
CA GLY A 34 -10.53 21.75 -3.82
C GLY A 34 -10.51 20.37 -4.49
N LYS A 35 -9.87 20.24 -5.66
CA LYS A 35 -9.66 18.94 -6.32
C LYS A 35 -8.73 18.03 -5.53
N LEU A 36 -7.65 18.56 -4.93
CA LEU A 36 -6.76 17.81 -4.05
C LEU A 36 -7.52 17.25 -2.84
N TYR A 37 -8.37 18.06 -2.19
CA TYR A 37 -9.25 17.61 -1.12
C TYR A 37 -10.08 16.39 -1.55
N LEU A 38 -10.77 16.49 -2.68
CA LEU A 38 -11.58 15.38 -3.21
C LEU A 38 -10.74 14.13 -3.52
N MET A 39 -9.54 14.29 -4.10
CA MET A 39 -8.64 13.16 -4.35
C MET A 39 -8.22 12.48 -3.05
N MET A 40 -7.93 13.22 -2.00
CA MET A 40 -7.56 12.68 -0.70
C MET A 40 -8.75 11.97 -0.04
N GLU A 41 -9.94 12.57 -0.02
CA GLU A 41 -11.16 11.95 0.50
C GLU A 41 -11.51 10.65 -0.24
N LYS A 42 -11.35 10.62 -1.56
CA LYS A 42 -11.59 9.40 -2.35
C LYS A 42 -10.58 8.29 -2.12
N GLN A 43 -9.48 8.57 -1.45
CA GLN A 43 -8.43 7.60 -1.08
C GLN A 43 -8.30 7.38 0.44
N HIS A 44 -9.23 7.90 1.26
CA HIS A 44 -9.11 7.79 2.72
C HIS A 44 -9.11 6.32 3.21
N ASN A 45 -9.56 5.37 2.39
CA ASN A 45 -9.41 3.93 2.65
C ASN A 45 -7.94 3.52 2.79
N ARG A 46 -6.98 4.21 2.16
CA ARG A 46 -5.56 3.87 2.20
C ARG A 46 -4.87 4.34 3.48
N GLY A 47 -5.02 5.58 3.90
CA GLY A 47 -4.32 6.10 5.07
C GLY A 47 -5.24 6.79 6.08
N GLN A 48 -5.26 6.31 7.32
CA GLN A 48 -6.12 6.83 8.40
C GLN A 48 -5.34 7.25 9.66
N GLU A 49 -4.02 7.22 9.64
CA GLU A 49 -3.19 7.59 10.79
C GLU A 49 -2.69 9.03 10.73
N GLY A 50 -2.79 9.64 9.57
CA GLY A 50 -2.40 11.03 9.35
C GLY A 50 -2.46 11.39 7.88
N ALA A 51 -2.46 12.68 7.62
CA ALA A 51 -2.44 13.24 6.27
C ALA A 51 -1.55 14.48 6.21
N GLY A 52 -1.19 14.87 5.00
CA GLY A 52 -0.50 16.13 4.79
C GLY A 52 -0.59 16.60 3.35
N ILE A 53 -0.46 17.89 3.18
CA ILE A 53 -0.45 18.55 1.88
C ILE A 53 0.76 19.46 1.74
N ALA A 54 1.16 19.71 0.49
CA ALA A 54 2.09 20.77 0.12
C ALA A 54 1.62 21.48 -1.14
N CYS A 55 2.00 22.77 -1.25
CA CYS A 55 1.71 23.59 -2.41
C CYS A 55 2.96 24.40 -2.77
N VAL A 56 3.21 24.60 -4.06
CA VAL A 56 4.28 25.48 -4.56
C VAL A 56 3.67 26.52 -5.50
N ARG A 57 4.01 27.78 -5.24
CA ARG A 57 3.68 28.94 -6.07
C ARG A 57 4.91 29.32 -6.91
N LEU A 58 4.76 29.44 -8.23
CA LEU A 58 5.88 29.63 -9.13
C LEU A 58 6.43 31.07 -9.17
N ASP A 59 5.57 32.04 -9.28
CA ASP A 59 5.95 33.44 -9.55
C ASP A 59 5.96 34.30 -8.28
N GLN A 60 6.71 33.81 -7.26
CA GLN A 60 6.87 34.53 -6.01
C GLN A 60 8.20 35.30 -5.98
N GLN A 61 8.16 36.53 -5.48
CA GLN A 61 9.35 37.37 -5.32
C GLN A 61 10.16 36.95 -4.08
N PRO A 62 11.47 37.23 -4.04
CA PRO A 62 12.27 37.04 -2.85
C PRO A 62 11.67 37.83 -1.66
N GLY A 63 11.67 37.20 -0.48
CA GLY A 63 11.07 37.74 0.72
C GLY A 63 9.67 37.17 1.04
N HIS A 64 9.05 36.45 0.10
CA HIS A 64 7.75 35.84 0.29
C HIS A 64 7.82 34.32 0.27
N GLU A 65 6.96 33.65 1.07
CA GLU A 65 6.86 32.19 1.08
C GLU A 65 6.27 31.68 -0.26
N TYR A 66 6.85 30.62 -0.80
CA TYR A 66 6.45 30.01 -2.07
C TYR A 66 6.19 28.51 -1.97
N MET A 67 6.54 27.87 -0.83
CA MET A 67 6.36 26.44 -0.63
C MET A 67 5.69 26.19 0.73
N PHE A 68 4.41 25.92 0.68
CA PHE A 68 3.53 25.74 1.84
C PHE A 68 3.40 24.25 2.16
N ARG A 69 3.23 23.93 3.44
CA ARG A 69 3.01 22.56 3.91
C ARG A 69 2.17 22.54 5.17
N GLU A 70 1.14 21.69 5.21
CA GLU A 70 0.30 21.42 6.38
C GLU A 70 0.21 19.90 6.63
N LYS A 71 0.17 19.49 7.91
CA LYS A 71 0.11 18.07 8.30
C LYS A 71 -0.75 17.90 9.56
N ALA A 72 -1.46 16.77 9.63
CA ALA A 72 -2.22 16.39 10.82
C ALA A 72 -2.14 14.86 11.04
N GLU A 73 -2.33 14.43 12.29
CA GLU A 73 -2.45 13.03 12.69
C GLU A 73 -3.89 12.68 12.99
N GLY A 74 -4.21 11.38 12.93
CA GLY A 74 -5.52 10.84 13.30
C GLY A 74 -6.43 10.67 12.08
N LYS A 75 -7.60 10.10 12.35
CA LYS A 75 -8.59 9.75 11.31
C LYS A 75 -9.27 10.95 10.68
N ASP A 76 -9.31 12.06 11.38
CA ASP A 76 -9.84 13.36 10.99
C ASP A 76 -8.79 14.29 10.36
N ALA A 77 -7.62 13.76 10.04
CA ALA A 77 -6.47 14.55 9.59
C ALA A 77 -6.78 15.39 8.34
N ILE A 78 -7.54 14.85 7.39
CA ILE A 78 -7.92 15.57 6.17
C ILE A 78 -8.75 16.79 6.52
N ASP A 79 -9.83 16.63 7.28
CA ASP A 79 -10.73 17.72 7.68
C ASP A 79 -9.97 18.81 8.45
N ARG A 80 -9.09 18.40 9.37
CA ARG A 80 -8.28 19.35 10.16
C ARG A 80 -7.33 20.16 9.29
N ILE A 81 -6.66 19.53 8.33
CA ILE A 81 -5.77 20.19 7.37
C ILE A 81 -6.55 21.22 6.55
N PHE A 82 -7.65 20.82 5.93
CA PHE A 82 -8.40 21.72 5.05
C PHE A 82 -9.15 22.80 5.82
N THR A 83 -9.53 22.57 7.07
CA THR A 83 -10.02 23.61 7.98
C THR A 83 -8.93 24.65 8.29
N SER A 84 -7.71 24.19 8.65
CA SER A 84 -6.55 25.07 8.91
C SER A 84 -6.20 25.90 7.67
N VAL A 85 -6.12 25.24 6.50
CA VAL A 85 -5.83 25.92 5.23
C VAL A 85 -6.93 26.92 4.85
N GLY A 86 -8.20 26.58 5.07
CA GLY A 86 -9.32 27.50 4.84
C GLY A 86 -9.22 28.78 5.69
N GLN A 87 -8.76 28.66 6.94
CA GLN A 87 -8.48 29.82 7.80
C GLN A 87 -7.32 30.66 7.25
N GLN A 88 -6.23 30.02 6.81
CA GLN A 88 -5.07 30.71 6.22
C GLN A 88 -5.42 31.41 4.90
N LEU A 89 -6.32 30.85 4.09
CA LEU A 89 -6.81 31.48 2.85
C LEU A 89 -7.60 32.75 3.09
N SER A 90 -8.28 32.85 4.23
CA SER A 90 -9.14 34.01 4.58
C SER A 90 -8.37 35.10 5.32
N THR A 91 -7.14 34.86 5.72
CA THR A 91 -6.29 35.81 6.44
C THR A 91 -5.12 36.24 5.57
N ILE A 92 -4.85 37.56 5.53
CA ILE A 92 -3.58 38.08 5.00
C ILE A 92 -2.53 37.88 6.10
N ASP A 93 -1.39 37.29 5.74
CA ASP A 93 -0.26 37.15 6.67
C ASP A 93 0.23 38.55 7.07
N PRO A 94 0.19 38.92 8.37
CA PRO A 94 0.68 40.22 8.83
C PRO A 94 2.17 40.43 8.52
N ASP A 95 2.95 39.35 8.51
CA ASP A 95 4.39 39.39 8.26
C ASP A 95 4.72 39.36 6.76
N ASP A 96 3.75 38.96 5.91
CA ASP A 96 3.88 38.94 4.44
C ASP A 96 2.61 39.41 3.74
N PRO A 97 2.22 40.69 3.88
CA PRO A 97 0.99 41.22 3.28
C PRO A 97 1.00 41.23 1.73
N CYS A 98 2.17 41.14 1.12
CA CYS A 98 2.36 41.11 -0.33
C CYS A 98 2.52 39.69 -0.89
N GLY A 99 2.70 38.66 -0.06
CA GLY A 99 2.89 37.27 -0.46
C GLY A 99 1.66 36.61 -1.05
N GLY A 100 0.49 37.18 -0.79
CA GLY A 100 -0.79 36.65 -1.23
C GLY A 100 -1.26 35.45 -0.39
N PRO A 101 -2.43 34.83 -0.76
CA PRO A 101 -3.01 33.76 0.04
C PRO A 101 -2.11 32.52 0.10
N ALA A 102 -1.95 31.95 1.29
CA ALA A 102 -1.25 30.67 1.48
C ALA A 102 -1.96 29.54 0.69
N PHE A 103 -1.22 28.51 0.29
CA PHE A 103 -1.73 27.35 -0.43
C PHE A 103 -2.44 27.65 -1.78
N ILE A 104 -2.23 28.81 -2.36
CA ILE A 104 -2.61 29.12 -3.76
C ILE A 104 -1.36 29.07 -4.61
N GLY A 105 -1.29 28.12 -5.54
CA GLY A 105 -0.13 27.90 -6.40
C GLY A 105 -0.45 26.97 -7.57
N GLU A 106 0.57 26.58 -8.30
CA GLU A 106 0.42 25.75 -9.50
C GLU A 106 0.74 24.27 -9.28
N LEU A 107 1.43 23.92 -8.16
CA LEU A 107 1.80 22.55 -7.82
C LEU A 107 1.20 22.17 -6.47
N TYR A 108 0.57 21.01 -6.44
CA TYR A 108 -0.06 20.46 -5.24
C TYR A 108 0.35 19.01 -5.01
N MET A 109 0.51 18.66 -3.75
CA MET A 109 0.82 17.32 -3.27
C MET A 109 -0.03 17.02 -2.05
N GLY A 110 -0.66 15.86 -2.02
CA GLY A 110 -1.39 15.30 -0.89
C GLY A 110 -0.92 13.89 -0.59
N HIS A 111 -0.91 13.53 0.69
CA HIS A 111 -0.53 12.20 1.16
C HIS A 111 -1.41 11.74 2.31
N LEU A 112 -1.82 10.50 2.26
CA LEU A 112 -2.53 9.78 3.31
C LEU A 112 -1.60 8.73 3.89
N ARG A 113 -1.29 8.85 5.18
CA ARG A 113 -0.32 7.99 5.83
C ARG A 113 -0.98 6.78 6.47
N TYR A 114 -0.35 5.65 6.20
CA TYR A 114 -0.48 4.45 6.99
C TYR A 114 0.90 3.97 7.46
N SER A 115 1.05 3.62 8.72
CA SER A 115 2.32 3.19 9.33
C SER A 115 2.38 1.66 9.39
N THR A 116 3.13 1.03 8.50
CA THR A 116 3.31 -0.44 8.47
C THR A 116 4.40 -0.90 9.43
N THR A 117 5.55 -0.23 9.43
CA THR A 117 6.73 -0.59 10.21
C THR A 117 7.33 0.58 11.01
N GLY A 118 6.86 1.80 10.75
CA GLY A 118 7.45 3.03 11.29
C GLY A 118 6.87 3.48 12.64
N LYS A 119 7.59 4.41 13.28
CA LYS A 119 7.13 5.09 14.50
C LYS A 119 5.95 6.02 14.17
N GLY A 120 4.98 6.13 15.09
CA GLY A 120 3.91 7.12 15.05
C GLY A 120 4.41 8.54 15.34
N GLY A 121 3.54 9.53 15.10
CA GLY A 121 3.79 10.93 15.43
C GLY A 121 3.88 11.83 14.20
N LEU A 122 3.51 13.10 14.36
CA LEU A 122 3.42 14.11 13.29
C LEU A 122 4.73 14.27 12.50
N LYS A 123 5.88 14.04 13.13
CA LYS A 123 7.18 14.11 12.47
C LYS A 123 7.39 13.06 11.36
N TYR A 124 6.62 11.97 11.40
CA TYR A 124 6.67 10.90 10.39
C TYR A 124 5.53 10.98 9.35
N VAL A 125 4.62 11.94 9.49
CA VAL A 125 3.58 12.21 8.49
C VAL A 125 4.19 12.90 7.29
N HIS A 126 3.89 12.44 6.08
CA HIS A 126 4.26 13.08 4.81
C HIS A 126 3.37 14.31 4.54
N PRO A 127 3.82 15.25 3.70
CA PRO A 127 5.10 15.32 3.00
C PRO A 127 6.26 15.75 3.90
N PHE A 128 7.45 15.26 3.58
CA PHE A 128 8.70 15.74 4.15
C PHE A 128 9.22 16.92 3.33
N LEU A 129 9.77 17.93 4.00
CA LEU A 129 10.27 19.15 3.36
C LEU A 129 11.71 19.41 3.79
N ARG A 130 12.59 19.48 2.81
CA ARG A 130 13.96 19.96 2.93
C ARG A 130 14.02 21.41 2.49
N ARG A 131 14.48 22.28 3.37
CA ARG A 131 14.61 23.73 3.17
C ARG A 131 16.07 24.13 2.90
N ASN A 132 16.25 25.07 1.98
CA ASN A 132 17.53 25.69 1.64
C ASN A 132 17.30 27.14 1.20
N ASN A 133 18.29 28.01 1.31
CA ASN A 133 18.21 29.39 0.82
C ASN A 133 18.17 29.46 -0.72
N TRP A 134 18.71 28.46 -1.40
CA TRP A 134 18.54 28.33 -2.84
C TRP A 134 17.19 27.70 -3.12
N ARG A 135 16.34 28.43 -3.86
CA ARG A 135 14.99 27.99 -4.21
C ARG A 135 14.98 26.61 -4.86
N ALA A 136 15.87 26.40 -5.87
CA ALA A 136 15.99 25.15 -6.59
C ALA A 136 16.47 23.96 -5.73
N LYS A 137 17.08 24.19 -4.57
CA LYS A 137 17.52 23.14 -3.63
C LYS A 137 16.43 22.72 -2.62
N ASN A 138 15.27 23.40 -2.63
CA ASN A 138 14.14 23.00 -1.77
C ASN A 138 13.42 21.82 -2.43
N LEU A 139 13.13 20.80 -1.60
CA LEU A 139 12.48 19.57 -2.03
C LEU A 139 11.40 19.15 -1.03
N CYS A 140 10.21 18.94 -1.53
CA CYS A 140 9.11 18.30 -0.80
C CYS A 140 8.90 16.89 -1.35
N LEU A 141 8.85 15.87 -0.47
CA LEU A 141 8.78 14.46 -0.85
C LEU A 141 7.65 13.76 -0.11
N CYS A 142 6.86 12.97 -0.83
CA CYS A 142 5.96 11.97 -0.27
C CYS A 142 5.98 10.70 -1.12
N GLY A 143 5.28 9.66 -0.67
CA GLY A 143 5.11 8.46 -1.49
C GLY A 143 4.48 7.31 -0.74
N ASN A 144 4.06 6.32 -1.51
CA ASN A 144 3.71 4.99 -1.04
C ASN A 144 4.92 4.09 -1.27
N PHE A 145 5.67 3.80 -0.22
CA PHE A 145 6.90 3.02 -0.34
C PHE A 145 7.25 2.29 0.95
N ASN A 146 7.93 1.16 0.79
CA ASN A 146 8.68 0.49 1.85
C ASN A 146 10.01 0.01 1.28
N MET A 147 11.11 0.47 1.89
CA MET A 147 12.46 0.13 1.45
C MET A 147 12.98 -1.07 2.21
N THR A 148 13.49 -2.04 1.47
CA THR A 148 14.09 -3.25 2.04
C THR A 148 15.57 -3.05 2.40
N ASN A 149 16.19 -1.95 1.92
CA ASN A 149 17.62 -1.68 2.09
C ASN A 149 17.94 -0.30 2.68
N ILE A 150 17.12 0.18 3.59
CA ILE A 150 17.29 1.53 4.15
C ILE A 150 18.59 1.71 4.93
N SER A 151 19.10 0.65 5.58
CA SER A 151 20.39 0.66 6.28
C SER A 151 21.56 0.92 5.32
N GLU A 152 21.56 0.28 4.18
CA GLU A 152 22.59 0.45 3.16
C GLU A 152 22.56 1.86 2.54
N VAL A 153 21.36 2.43 2.39
CA VAL A 153 21.20 3.81 1.92
C VAL A 153 21.71 4.80 2.98
N PHE A 154 21.42 4.54 4.25
CA PHE A 154 21.95 5.33 5.37
C PHE A 154 23.48 5.29 5.42
N ASP A 155 24.07 4.10 5.36
CA ASP A 155 25.52 3.89 5.37
C ASP A 155 26.17 4.56 4.15
N TYR A 156 25.51 4.51 2.98
CA TYR A 156 25.98 5.22 1.79
C TYR A 156 26.03 6.74 2.02
N LEU A 157 24.99 7.34 2.61
CA LEU A 157 24.96 8.78 2.92
C LEU A 157 26.07 9.17 3.90
N THR A 158 26.23 8.42 4.99
CA THR A 158 27.25 8.70 6.00
C THR A 158 28.67 8.54 5.43
N SER A 159 28.90 7.56 4.56
CA SER A 159 30.18 7.39 3.84
C SER A 159 30.52 8.57 2.93
N LYS A 160 29.52 9.37 2.53
CA LYS A 160 29.70 10.60 1.74
C LYS A 160 29.76 11.88 2.60
N GLY A 161 29.90 11.73 3.92
CA GLY A 161 29.97 12.85 4.86
C GLY A 161 28.62 13.49 5.17
N GLN A 162 27.50 12.90 4.73
CA GLN A 162 26.17 13.36 5.09
C GLN A 162 25.82 12.92 6.52
N TYR A 163 24.99 13.68 7.21
CA TYR A 163 24.63 13.42 8.60
C TYR A 163 23.10 13.46 8.79
N PRO A 164 22.36 12.41 8.34
CA PRO A 164 20.90 12.37 8.49
C PRO A 164 20.50 12.42 9.98
N ARG A 165 19.63 13.37 10.35
CA ARG A 165 19.23 13.61 11.73
C ARG A 165 18.19 12.65 12.27
N ILE A 166 17.44 11.98 11.39
CA ILE A 166 16.35 11.06 11.73
C ILE A 166 16.57 9.76 10.98
N TYR A 167 16.63 8.65 11.70
CA TYR A 167 16.66 7.33 11.09
C TYR A 167 15.21 6.89 10.79
N SER A 168 14.76 7.24 9.59
CA SER A 168 13.53 6.74 8.97
C SER A 168 13.73 6.71 7.46
N ASP A 169 13.08 5.77 6.79
CA ASP A 169 13.15 5.61 5.34
C ASP A 169 12.87 6.93 4.61
N SER A 170 11.73 7.55 4.87
CA SER A 170 11.28 8.79 4.24
C SER A 170 12.29 9.93 4.37
N TYR A 171 12.90 10.07 5.55
CA TYR A 171 13.88 11.13 5.79
C TYR A 171 15.22 10.83 5.11
N ILE A 172 15.67 9.58 5.16
CA ILE A 172 16.91 9.13 4.49
C ILE A 172 16.80 9.30 2.97
N LEU A 173 15.63 8.95 2.39
CA LEU A 173 15.35 9.13 0.97
C LEU A 173 15.34 10.61 0.56
N LEU A 174 14.71 11.48 1.39
CA LEU A 174 14.71 12.92 1.18
C LEU A 174 16.14 13.48 1.15
N GLU A 175 17.00 13.07 2.09
CA GLU A 175 18.37 13.56 2.17
C GLU A 175 19.24 13.07 1.00
N LEU A 176 19.09 11.80 0.58
CA LEU A 176 19.81 11.30 -0.59
C LEU A 176 19.39 12.03 -1.87
N MET A 177 18.09 12.19 -2.08
CA MET A 177 17.57 12.90 -3.25
C MET A 177 17.94 14.39 -3.21
N GLY A 178 17.86 15.02 -2.04
CA GLY A 178 18.29 16.39 -1.82
C GLY A 178 19.78 16.61 -2.10
N HIS A 179 20.63 15.68 -1.68
CA HIS A 179 22.06 15.72 -2.01
C HIS A 179 22.32 15.64 -3.53
N ARG A 180 21.56 14.87 -4.27
CA ARG A 180 21.66 14.81 -5.74
C ARG A 180 21.14 16.09 -6.40
N LEU A 181 20.05 16.64 -5.86
CA LEU A 181 19.51 17.92 -6.30
C LEU A 181 20.51 19.06 -6.08
N ASP A 182 21.18 19.09 -4.91
CA ASP A 182 22.23 20.07 -4.63
C ASP A 182 23.33 20.05 -5.71
N ARG A 183 23.79 18.86 -6.11
CA ARG A 183 24.81 18.71 -7.16
C ARG A 183 24.33 19.16 -8.53
N GLU A 184 23.09 18.91 -8.90
CA GLU A 184 22.52 19.41 -10.15
C GLU A 184 22.43 20.94 -10.15
N VAL A 185 22.03 21.54 -9.04
CA VAL A 185 21.98 23.01 -8.89
C VAL A 185 23.38 23.63 -8.92
N GLU A 186 24.39 23.03 -8.25
CA GLU A 186 25.78 23.50 -8.29
C GLU A 186 26.37 23.46 -9.70
N ARG A 187 26.07 22.40 -10.45
CA ARG A 187 26.47 22.29 -11.86
C ARG A 187 25.90 23.44 -12.69
N LEU A 188 24.61 23.74 -12.51
CA LEU A 188 23.94 24.84 -13.22
C LEU A 188 24.46 26.22 -12.77
N TYR A 189 24.76 26.37 -11.47
CA TYR A 189 25.35 27.57 -10.92
C TYR A 189 26.70 27.88 -11.60
N THR A 190 27.57 26.88 -11.71
CA THR A 190 28.86 27.03 -12.37
C THR A 190 28.69 27.50 -13.81
N LEU A 191 27.79 26.84 -14.57
CA LEU A 191 27.51 27.24 -15.96
C LEU A 191 26.98 28.68 -16.06
N ALA A 192 26.04 29.07 -15.19
CA ALA A 192 25.48 30.41 -15.19
C ALA A 192 26.55 31.48 -14.88
N ARG A 193 27.49 31.19 -13.96
CA ARG A 193 28.60 32.10 -13.63
C ARG A 193 29.59 32.22 -14.76
N GLU A 194 29.90 31.15 -15.48
CA GLU A 194 30.74 31.15 -16.69
C GLU A 194 30.12 32.01 -17.80
N GLU A 195 28.78 32.07 -17.90
CA GLU A 195 28.05 32.95 -18.82
C GLU A 195 27.90 34.39 -18.29
N GLY A 196 28.44 34.71 -17.10
CA GLY A 196 28.40 36.04 -16.50
C GLY A 196 27.10 36.44 -15.81
N MET A 197 26.19 35.51 -15.57
CA MET A 197 24.91 35.77 -14.94
C MET A 197 25.04 36.04 -13.44
N GLU A 198 24.19 36.94 -12.92
CA GLU A 198 24.17 37.33 -11.49
C GLU A 198 22.74 37.56 -10.98
N GLY A 199 22.58 37.64 -9.65
CA GLY A 199 21.32 38.00 -8.99
C GLY A 199 20.16 37.11 -9.40
N LEU A 200 18.99 37.71 -9.68
CA LEU A 200 17.79 36.98 -10.05
C LEU A 200 17.83 36.34 -11.44
N GLU A 201 18.67 36.84 -12.34
CA GLU A 201 18.88 36.22 -13.64
C GLU A 201 19.52 34.83 -13.50
N LEU A 202 20.54 34.72 -12.65
CA LEU A 202 21.19 33.45 -12.30
C LEU A 202 20.17 32.48 -11.65
N THR A 203 19.31 32.97 -10.75
CA THR A 203 18.27 32.14 -10.13
C THR A 203 17.29 31.59 -11.19
N ARG A 204 16.82 32.45 -12.09
CA ARG A 204 15.92 32.03 -13.20
C ARG A 204 16.59 31.03 -14.13
N PHE A 205 17.86 31.26 -14.47
CA PHE A 205 18.64 30.32 -15.29
C PHE A 205 18.65 28.91 -14.68
N ILE A 206 18.89 28.81 -13.38
CA ILE A 206 18.89 27.54 -12.66
C ILE A 206 17.47 26.93 -12.62
N ASP A 207 16.48 27.71 -12.18
CA ASP A 207 15.07 27.24 -12.03
C ASP A 207 14.51 26.68 -13.34
N ASP A 208 14.84 27.29 -14.48
CA ASP A 208 14.36 26.86 -15.79
C ASP A 208 15.10 25.61 -16.34
N ARG A 209 16.26 25.24 -15.77
CA ARG A 209 17.15 24.21 -16.30
C ARG A 209 17.39 23.02 -15.38
N VAL A 210 16.87 23.02 -14.16
CA VAL A 210 16.96 21.85 -13.27
C VAL A 210 16.46 20.60 -13.98
N ASN A 211 17.29 19.58 -14.00
CA ASN A 211 16.96 18.31 -14.67
C ASN A 211 16.68 17.22 -13.63
N ILE A 212 15.40 17.06 -13.30
CA ILE A 212 14.93 16.04 -12.34
C ILE A 212 15.23 14.61 -12.82
N ALA A 213 15.25 14.35 -14.12
CA ALA A 213 15.62 13.04 -14.63
C ALA A 213 17.06 12.66 -14.26
N ASN A 214 18.01 13.61 -14.28
CA ASN A 214 19.39 13.39 -13.81
C ASN A 214 19.41 13.08 -12.31
N VAL A 215 18.64 13.82 -11.51
CA VAL A 215 18.51 13.59 -10.07
C VAL A 215 17.98 12.18 -9.80
N LEU A 216 16.91 11.78 -10.47
CA LEU A 216 16.30 10.46 -10.33
C LEU A 216 17.25 9.35 -10.79
N SER A 217 17.87 9.48 -11.97
CA SER A 217 18.80 8.49 -12.52
C SER A 217 20.03 8.25 -11.63
N SER A 218 20.46 9.27 -10.87
CA SER A 218 21.57 9.16 -9.92
C SER A 218 21.16 8.67 -8.53
N THR A 219 19.86 8.74 -8.20
CA THR A 219 19.30 8.36 -6.88
C THR A 219 18.69 6.97 -6.90
N MET A 220 17.78 6.71 -7.83
CA MET A 220 16.95 5.50 -7.86
C MET A 220 17.73 4.18 -7.92
N PRO A 221 18.91 4.08 -8.57
CA PRO A 221 19.71 2.87 -8.51
C PRO A 221 20.15 2.47 -7.09
N HIS A 222 20.03 3.31 -6.08
CA HIS A 222 20.34 3.01 -4.68
C HIS A 222 19.19 2.32 -3.93
N PHE A 223 18.02 2.18 -4.50
CA PHE A 223 16.82 1.71 -3.81
C PHE A 223 16.46 0.27 -4.17
N ASP A 224 16.14 -0.50 -3.14
CA ASP A 224 15.51 -1.80 -3.22
C ASP A 224 14.20 -1.73 -2.42
N GLY A 225 13.11 -2.22 -3.00
CA GLY A 225 11.79 -2.17 -2.38
C GLY A 225 10.66 -1.92 -3.37
N GLY A 226 9.44 -1.83 -2.86
CA GLY A 226 8.26 -1.41 -3.62
C GLY A 226 7.96 0.06 -3.37
N TYR A 227 7.89 0.89 -4.42
CA TYR A 227 7.69 2.32 -4.21
C TYR A 227 7.03 3.07 -5.37
N VAL A 228 6.25 4.08 -4.98
CA VAL A 228 5.94 5.25 -5.79
C VAL A 228 6.37 6.48 -5.01
N MET A 229 7.37 7.20 -5.51
CA MET A 229 7.88 8.43 -4.91
C MET A 229 7.41 9.63 -5.69
N CYS A 230 6.96 10.65 -4.97
CA CYS A 230 6.45 11.90 -5.51
C CYS A 230 7.19 13.09 -4.92
N GLY A 231 7.54 14.07 -5.75
CA GLY A 231 8.25 15.25 -5.29
C GLY A 231 7.82 16.53 -5.94
N LEU A 232 7.98 17.62 -5.19
CA LEU A 232 7.88 19.01 -5.64
C LEU A 232 9.18 19.73 -5.31
N THR A 233 9.75 20.46 -6.26
CA THR A 233 10.91 21.32 -6.02
C THR A 233 10.49 22.78 -5.84
N GLY A 234 11.33 23.57 -5.18
CA GLY A 234 11.11 25.01 -5.08
C GLY A 234 11.24 25.74 -6.44
N SER A 235 12.00 25.18 -7.37
CA SER A 235 12.11 25.69 -8.76
C SER A 235 10.85 25.45 -9.60
N GLY A 236 9.97 24.52 -9.20
CA GLY A 236 8.67 24.31 -9.84
C GLY A 236 8.53 23.03 -10.64
N GLU A 237 9.39 22.05 -10.41
CA GLU A 237 9.22 20.71 -10.97
C GLU A 237 8.31 19.86 -10.07
N LEU A 238 7.46 19.07 -10.74
CA LEU A 238 6.69 17.99 -10.16
C LEU A 238 7.15 16.68 -10.76
N PHE A 239 7.32 15.65 -9.94
CA PHE A 239 7.63 14.31 -10.44
C PHE A 239 6.93 13.22 -9.64
N SER A 240 6.68 12.09 -10.32
CA SER A 240 6.31 10.82 -9.71
C SER A 240 7.12 9.71 -10.37
N MET A 241 7.76 8.87 -9.56
CA MET A 241 8.62 7.76 -10.00
C MET A 241 8.12 6.45 -9.42
N ARG A 242 7.97 5.41 -10.27
CA ARG A 242 7.55 4.07 -9.87
C ARG A 242 8.74 3.11 -9.84
N ASP A 243 8.72 2.15 -8.92
CA ASP A 243 9.71 1.08 -8.83
C ASP A 243 9.80 0.25 -10.12
N PRO A 244 10.96 -0.37 -10.42
CA PRO A 244 11.18 -1.05 -11.69
C PRO A 244 10.44 -2.38 -11.86
N TRP A 245 9.87 -2.97 -10.81
CA TRP A 245 9.00 -4.15 -10.85
C TRP A 245 7.52 -3.79 -10.92
N GLY A 246 7.17 -2.49 -10.65
CA GLY A 246 5.80 -2.00 -10.62
C GLY A 246 5.00 -2.50 -9.42
N ILE A 247 5.66 -2.81 -8.30
CA ILE A 247 5.03 -3.36 -7.10
C ILE A 247 3.87 -2.49 -6.63
N ARG A 248 4.11 -1.16 -6.54
CA ARG A 248 3.09 -0.20 -6.09
C ARG A 248 2.34 0.44 -7.26
N PRO A 249 1.02 0.69 -7.12
CA PRO A 249 0.23 1.30 -8.17
C PRO A 249 0.43 2.81 -8.23
N ALA A 250 0.47 3.36 -9.46
CA ALA A 250 0.43 4.78 -9.73
C ALA A 250 -0.31 5.03 -11.03
N PHE A 251 -1.31 5.91 -10.98
CA PHE A 251 -2.12 6.31 -12.12
C PHE A 251 -2.01 7.81 -12.35
N TYR A 252 -2.10 8.23 -13.61
CA TYR A 252 -2.09 9.64 -13.96
C TYR A 252 -3.10 9.96 -15.06
N TYR A 253 -3.52 11.21 -15.05
CA TYR A 253 -4.28 11.87 -16.09
C TYR A 253 -3.54 13.13 -16.50
N ALA A 254 -3.53 13.43 -17.79
CA ALA A 254 -2.94 14.65 -18.33
C ALA A 254 -3.73 15.14 -19.53
N ASP A 255 -4.06 16.43 -19.51
CA ASP A 255 -4.65 17.17 -20.63
C ASP A 255 -3.86 18.47 -20.88
N ASP A 256 -4.44 19.45 -21.55
CA ASP A 256 -3.82 20.76 -21.82
C ASP A 256 -3.90 21.74 -20.63
N GLU A 257 -4.62 21.39 -19.57
CA GLU A 257 -4.82 22.23 -18.38
C GLU A 257 -4.14 21.67 -17.14
N ILE A 258 -4.15 20.35 -16.95
CA ILE A 258 -3.65 19.72 -15.72
C ILE A 258 -2.88 18.43 -15.98
N VAL A 259 -2.01 18.11 -15.02
CA VAL A 259 -1.56 16.75 -14.76
C VAL A 259 -2.01 16.38 -13.36
N ALA A 260 -2.65 15.23 -13.21
CA ALA A 260 -3.06 14.69 -11.90
C ALA A 260 -2.55 13.27 -11.72
N ILE A 261 -2.09 12.92 -10.50
CA ILE A 261 -1.53 11.60 -10.17
C ILE A 261 -2.21 11.10 -8.90
N ALA A 262 -2.58 9.81 -8.87
CA ALA A 262 -3.16 9.16 -7.69
C ALA A 262 -2.72 7.71 -7.57
N SER A 263 -2.86 7.12 -6.38
CA SER A 263 -2.61 5.68 -6.17
C SER A 263 -3.67 4.80 -6.84
N GLU A 264 -4.87 5.33 -7.06
CA GLU A 264 -6.01 4.56 -7.58
C GLU A 264 -6.67 5.27 -8.77
N ARG A 265 -6.98 4.52 -9.83
CA ARG A 265 -7.65 5.03 -11.04
C ARG A 265 -9.03 5.66 -10.76
N PRO A 266 -9.93 5.05 -9.94
CA PRO A 266 -11.25 5.64 -9.67
C PRO A 266 -11.20 7.00 -9.00
N VAL A 267 -10.10 7.33 -8.32
CA VAL A 267 -9.90 8.65 -7.71
C VAL A 267 -9.86 9.74 -8.77
N LEU A 268 -9.05 9.52 -9.82
CA LEU A 268 -8.95 10.45 -10.95
C LEU A 268 -10.27 10.54 -11.72
N GLN A 269 -10.89 9.38 -12.01
CA GLN A 269 -12.18 9.33 -12.71
C GLN A 269 -13.26 10.14 -11.97
N THR A 270 -13.43 9.89 -10.69
CA THR A 270 -14.48 10.56 -9.91
C THR A 270 -14.19 12.04 -9.68
N THR A 271 -12.91 12.41 -9.47
CA THR A 271 -12.54 13.81 -9.18
C THR A 271 -12.68 14.70 -10.40
N PHE A 272 -12.31 14.20 -11.57
CA PHE A 272 -12.27 15.00 -12.80
C PHE A 272 -13.40 14.69 -13.79
N GLY A 273 -14.25 13.68 -13.52
CA GLY A 273 -15.35 13.29 -14.39
C GLY A 273 -14.87 12.71 -15.72
N ILE A 274 -13.82 11.89 -15.69
CA ILE A 274 -13.15 11.34 -16.87
C ILE A 274 -13.37 9.83 -17.02
N GLU A 275 -13.28 9.36 -18.26
CA GLU A 275 -13.45 7.94 -18.57
C GLU A 275 -12.23 7.09 -18.19
N CYS A 276 -12.43 5.79 -18.06
CA CYS A 276 -11.43 4.84 -17.61
C CYS A 276 -10.17 4.80 -18.51
N ASP A 277 -10.33 4.91 -19.81
CA ASP A 277 -9.26 4.87 -20.81
C ASP A 277 -8.42 6.16 -20.89
N GLN A 278 -8.94 7.26 -20.36
CA GLN A 278 -8.21 8.52 -20.22
C GLN A 278 -7.19 8.47 -19.06
N VAL A 279 -7.39 7.59 -18.09
CA VAL A 279 -6.46 7.39 -16.97
C VAL A 279 -5.43 6.33 -17.34
N LYS A 280 -4.16 6.73 -17.28
CA LYS A 280 -3.02 5.85 -17.62
C LYS A 280 -2.29 5.39 -16.38
N GLU A 281 -1.72 4.19 -16.44
CA GLU A 281 -0.84 3.65 -15.40
C GLU A 281 0.61 4.04 -15.69
N LEU A 282 1.32 4.55 -14.68
CA LEU A 282 2.76 4.81 -14.77
C LEU A 282 3.50 3.46 -14.85
N GLN A 283 4.33 3.31 -15.87
CA GLN A 283 5.01 2.03 -16.12
C GLN A 283 6.14 1.76 -15.12
N PRO A 284 6.51 0.48 -14.89
CA PRO A 284 7.61 0.13 -14.01
C PRO A 284 8.93 0.80 -14.42
N GLY A 285 9.63 1.41 -13.46
CA GLY A 285 10.88 2.13 -13.68
C GLY A 285 10.75 3.47 -14.38
N GLN A 286 9.52 3.90 -14.67
CA GLN A 286 9.23 5.16 -15.36
C GLN A 286 8.97 6.30 -14.38
N ALA A 287 9.38 7.51 -14.75
CA ALA A 287 8.98 8.74 -14.08
C ALA A 287 8.10 9.60 -14.99
N LEU A 288 7.05 10.18 -14.40
CA LEU A 288 6.34 11.32 -14.95
C LEU A 288 6.96 12.57 -14.34
N ILE A 289 7.42 13.49 -15.18
CA ILE A 289 8.07 14.75 -14.79
C ILE A 289 7.36 15.89 -15.49
N VAL A 290 6.97 16.90 -14.72
CA VAL A 290 6.46 18.17 -15.25
C VAL A 290 7.43 19.27 -14.79
N ASN A 291 8.09 19.91 -15.73
CA ASN A 291 9.05 20.96 -15.40
C ASN A 291 8.37 22.32 -15.12
N ARG A 292 9.16 23.32 -14.73
CA ARG A 292 8.67 24.67 -14.46
C ARG A 292 7.85 25.24 -15.62
N ALA A 293 8.28 25.02 -16.86
CA ALA A 293 7.60 25.48 -18.08
C ALA A 293 6.37 24.65 -18.46
N ALA A 294 5.83 23.84 -17.55
CA ALA A 294 4.67 22.98 -17.75
C ALA A 294 4.83 21.90 -18.84
N LYS A 295 6.09 21.57 -19.24
CA LYS A 295 6.34 20.47 -20.17
C LYS A 295 6.23 19.14 -19.43
N VAL A 296 5.31 18.30 -19.90
CA VAL A 296 5.07 16.94 -19.37
C VAL A 296 5.99 15.95 -20.12
N THR A 297 6.70 15.14 -19.36
CA THR A 297 7.62 14.13 -19.90
C THR A 297 7.45 12.82 -19.16
N LEU A 298 7.31 11.72 -19.89
CA LEU A 298 7.43 10.35 -19.38
C LEU A 298 8.80 9.82 -19.73
N GLN A 299 9.61 9.47 -18.74
CA GLN A 299 10.98 9.03 -18.95
C GLN A 299 11.25 7.71 -18.23
N GLN A 300 11.88 6.76 -18.94
CA GLN A 300 12.39 5.55 -18.32
C GLN A 300 13.67 5.90 -17.54
N ILE A 301 13.60 5.81 -16.21
CA ILE A 301 14.72 6.13 -15.30
C ILE A 301 15.52 4.86 -14.98
N LEU A 302 14.82 3.78 -14.66
CA LEU A 302 15.41 2.46 -14.41
C LEU A 302 14.93 1.47 -15.46
N PRO A 303 15.75 0.52 -15.91
CA PRO A 303 15.29 -0.57 -16.76
C PRO A 303 14.11 -1.30 -16.09
N GLN A 304 13.05 -1.53 -16.85
CA GLN A 304 11.94 -2.34 -16.39
C GLN A 304 12.42 -3.75 -16.05
N GLN A 305 12.00 -4.25 -14.91
CA GLN A 305 12.23 -5.60 -14.43
C GLN A 305 11.02 -6.49 -14.73
N PRO A 306 11.10 -7.82 -14.52
CA PRO A 306 9.94 -8.68 -14.62
C PRO A 306 8.77 -8.15 -13.80
N ASN A 307 7.56 -8.16 -14.39
CA ASN A 307 6.37 -7.63 -13.75
C ASN A 307 6.11 -8.34 -12.41
N ALA A 308 6.04 -7.58 -11.32
CA ALA A 308 5.70 -8.05 -9.99
C ALA A 308 4.67 -7.12 -9.32
N LYS A 309 3.74 -6.58 -10.11
CA LYS A 309 2.61 -5.81 -9.58
C LYS A 309 1.87 -6.62 -8.53
N CYS A 310 1.66 -6.02 -7.36
CA CYS A 310 1.09 -6.67 -6.20
C CYS A 310 -0.35 -7.15 -6.48
N SER A 311 -0.60 -8.46 -6.36
CA SER A 311 -1.95 -9.01 -6.51
C SER A 311 -2.85 -8.67 -5.32
N PHE A 312 -2.28 -8.44 -4.13
CA PHE A 312 -3.04 -8.06 -2.95
C PHE A 312 -3.66 -6.66 -3.06
N GLU A 313 -3.07 -5.77 -3.86
CA GLU A 313 -3.71 -4.51 -4.27
C GLU A 313 -5.08 -4.75 -4.92
N ARG A 314 -5.20 -5.80 -5.72
CA ARG A 314 -6.42 -6.15 -6.44
C ARG A 314 -7.41 -6.89 -5.54
N ILE A 315 -6.91 -7.77 -4.66
CA ILE A 315 -7.73 -8.55 -3.73
C ILE A 315 -8.32 -7.65 -2.64
N TYR A 316 -7.52 -6.76 -2.05
CA TYR A 316 -7.86 -6.10 -0.80
C TYR A 316 -7.75 -4.57 -0.83
N PHE A 317 -6.56 -3.97 -1.10
CA PHE A 317 -6.30 -2.55 -0.80
C PHE A 317 -7.03 -1.57 -1.69
N SER A 318 -6.99 -1.78 -3.00
CA SER A 318 -7.62 -0.88 -3.96
C SER A 318 -9.14 -1.00 -3.93
N ARG A 319 -9.82 0.09 -4.27
CA ARG A 319 -11.28 0.16 -4.22
C ARG A 319 -11.94 -0.77 -5.23
N GLY A 320 -12.95 -1.51 -4.78
CA GLY A 320 -13.69 -2.47 -5.61
C GLY A 320 -14.61 -1.84 -6.66
N ASN A 321 -14.71 -0.50 -6.73
CA ASN A 321 -15.43 0.23 -7.77
C ASN A 321 -14.56 0.55 -9.01
N ASP A 322 -13.29 0.14 -9.05
CA ASP A 322 -12.51 0.10 -10.27
C ASP A 322 -13.06 -1.00 -11.18
N ARG A 323 -13.24 -0.70 -12.49
CA ARG A 323 -13.81 -1.62 -13.47
C ARG A 323 -13.10 -2.98 -13.51
N ASP A 324 -11.78 -2.96 -13.55
CA ASP A 324 -10.99 -4.17 -13.70
C ASP A 324 -10.94 -4.94 -12.38
N ILE A 325 -10.76 -4.24 -11.24
CA ILE A 325 -10.79 -4.84 -9.89
C ILE A 325 -12.14 -5.49 -9.60
N HIS A 326 -13.23 -4.82 -9.98
CA HIS A 326 -14.58 -5.37 -9.83
C HIS A 326 -14.72 -6.72 -10.53
N ASN A 327 -14.30 -6.79 -11.80
CA ASN A 327 -14.35 -8.02 -12.58
C ASN A 327 -13.40 -9.11 -12.05
N GLU A 328 -12.18 -8.74 -11.65
CA GLU A 328 -11.21 -9.65 -11.05
C GLU A 328 -11.72 -10.27 -9.76
N ARG A 329 -12.25 -9.46 -8.83
CA ARG A 329 -12.84 -9.96 -7.58
C ARG A 329 -14.04 -10.87 -7.83
N LYS A 330 -14.90 -10.55 -8.79
CA LYS A 330 -16.00 -11.44 -9.21
C LYS A 330 -15.46 -12.76 -9.75
N THR A 331 -14.41 -12.73 -10.56
CA THR A 331 -13.79 -13.94 -11.12
C THR A 331 -13.19 -14.82 -10.01
N LEU A 332 -12.48 -14.21 -9.03
CA LEU A 332 -11.99 -14.93 -7.85
C LEU A 332 -13.13 -15.67 -7.13
N GLY A 333 -14.25 -15.00 -6.88
CA GLY A 333 -15.40 -15.60 -6.22
C GLY A 333 -16.01 -16.74 -7.04
N ARG A 334 -16.16 -16.57 -8.36
CA ARG A 334 -16.73 -17.58 -9.27
C ARG A 334 -15.88 -18.85 -9.34
N GLN A 335 -14.55 -18.71 -9.36
CA GLN A 335 -13.62 -19.84 -9.44
C GLN A 335 -13.62 -20.72 -8.19
N LEU A 336 -14.08 -20.23 -7.06
CA LEU A 336 -14.21 -21.01 -5.83
C LEU A 336 -15.34 -22.05 -5.86
N LYS A 337 -16.23 -22.01 -6.86
CA LYS A 337 -17.39 -22.92 -7.01
C LYS A 337 -17.05 -24.39 -6.78
N PRO A 338 -16.05 -25.02 -7.45
CA PRO A 338 -15.78 -26.45 -7.28
C PRO A 338 -15.34 -26.81 -5.84
N ALA A 339 -14.56 -25.94 -5.20
CA ALA A 339 -14.09 -26.16 -3.84
C ALA A 339 -15.21 -26.01 -2.82
N ILE A 340 -16.08 -25.01 -2.99
CA ILE A 340 -17.26 -24.82 -2.13
C ILE A 340 -18.23 -26.00 -2.26
N LEU A 341 -18.49 -26.50 -3.48
CA LEU A 341 -19.35 -27.66 -3.69
C LEU A 341 -18.84 -28.90 -2.97
N ARG A 342 -17.53 -29.15 -2.97
CA ARG A 342 -16.95 -30.23 -2.16
C ARG A 342 -17.18 -30.04 -0.68
N ALA A 343 -16.97 -28.80 -0.18
CA ALA A 343 -17.11 -28.46 1.23
C ALA A 343 -18.56 -28.59 1.76
N ILE A 344 -19.57 -28.46 0.91
CA ILE A 344 -21.00 -28.63 1.25
C ILE A 344 -21.58 -29.97 0.78
N ASP A 345 -20.76 -30.92 0.37
CA ASP A 345 -21.17 -32.23 -0.18
C ASP A 345 -22.19 -32.10 -1.34
N GLY A 346 -22.13 -31.03 -2.12
CA GLY A 346 -23.03 -30.71 -3.24
C GLY A 346 -24.43 -30.22 -2.82
N ASP A 347 -24.70 -30.08 -1.53
CA ASP A 347 -26.03 -29.71 -1.00
C ASP A 347 -26.27 -28.19 -1.09
N ILE A 348 -26.55 -27.69 -2.29
CA ILE A 348 -26.84 -26.26 -2.55
C ILE A 348 -28.21 -25.88 -1.93
N SER A 349 -29.16 -26.78 -1.92
CA SER A 349 -30.56 -26.50 -1.46
C SER A 349 -30.62 -26.14 0.01
N ASN A 350 -29.82 -26.81 0.84
CA ASN A 350 -29.70 -26.52 2.27
C ASN A 350 -28.41 -25.73 2.57
N THR A 351 -28.09 -24.74 1.74
CA THR A 351 -26.93 -23.89 1.95
C THR A 351 -27.32 -22.41 1.88
N VAL A 352 -26.86 -21.64 2.87
CA VAL A 352 -26.97 -20.18 2.93
C VAL A 352 -25.60 -19.59 2.60
N PHE A 353 -25.56 -18.70 1.63
CA PHE A 353 -24.35 -18.00 1.21
C PHE A 353 -24.31 -16.58 1.75
N SER A 354 -23.19 -16.19 2.33
CA SER A 354 -22.98 -14.87 2.93
C SER A 354 -21.55 -14.39 2.73
N TYR A 355 -21.22 -13.21 3.25
CA TYR A 355 -19.87 -12.64 3.21
C TYR A 355 -19.53 -11.88 4.49
N ILE A 356 -18.25 -11.69 4.74
CA ILE A 356 -17.73 -10.82 5.80
C ILE A 356 -17.56 -9.41 5.24
N PRO A 357 -18.28 -8.40 5.76
CA PRO A 357 -18.16 -7.03 5.25
C PRO A 357 -16.78 -6.43 5.54
N ASN A 358 -16.21 -5.55 4.66
CA ASN A 358 -16.86 -4.98 3.46
C ASN A 358 -16.17 -5.46 2.16
N THR A 359 -14.85 -5.77 2.19
CA THR A 359 -14.02 -5.99 0.98
C THR A 359 -14.42 -7.22 0.18
N ALA A 360 -14.91 -8.27 0.88
CA ALA A 360 -15.33 -9.53 0.26
C ALA A 360 -16.63 -9.43 -0.57
N GLU A 361 -17.38 -8.33 -0.49
CA GLU A 361 -18.71 -8.19 -1.13
C GLU A 361 -18.68 -8.47 -2.63
N VAL A 362 -17.68 -7.94 -3.35
CA VAL A 362 -17.60 -8.13 -4.81
C VAL A 362 -17.27 -9.58 -5.17
N ALA A 363 -16.39 -10.25 -4.40
CA ALA A 363 -16.11 -11.68 -4.57
C ALA A 363 -17.34 -12.53 -4.26
N TYR A 364 -18.13 -12.13 -3.27
CA TYR A 364 -19.42 -12.78 -2.95
C TYR A 364 -20.38 -12.76 -4.14
N TYR A 365 -20.54 -11.62 -4.83
CA TYR A 365 -21.38 -11.59 -6.03
C TYR A 365 -20.88 -12.56 -7.11
N GLY A 366 -19.56 -12.67 -7.30
CA GLY A 366 -18.99 -13.65 -8.23
C GLY A 366 -19.24 -15.10 -7.81
N MET A 367 -19.13 -15.40 -6.52
CA MET A 367 -19.48 -16.70 -5.95
C MET A 367 -20.95 -17.05 -6.22
N LEU A 368 -21.88 -16.11 -5.96
CA LEU A 368 -23.30 -16.30 -6.24
C LEU A 368 -23.58 -16.53 -7.73
N GLU A 369 -22.93 -15.79 -8.62
CA GLU A 369 -23.05 -16.03 -10.07
C GLU A 369 -22.64 -17.46 -10.43
N GLY A 370 -21.52 -17.93 -9.91
CA GLY A 370 -21.07 -19.30 -10.14
C GLY A 370 -22.02 -20.37 -9.59
N MET A 371 -22.62 -20.13 -8.42
CA MET A 371 -23.60 -21.06 -7.82
C MET A 371 -24.94 -21.05 -8.56
N ARG A 372 -25.41 -19.91 -9.09
CA ARG A 372 -26.63 -19.78 -9.88
C ARG A 372 -26.59 -20.55 -11.20
N GLU A 373 -25.41 -20.81 -11.75
CA GLU A 373 -25.26 -21.68 -12.92
C GLU A 373 -25.73 -23.12 -12.65
N LEU A 374 -25.69 -23.56 -11.38
CA LEU A 374 -26.07 -24.91 -10.95
C LEU A 374 -27.51 -24.97 -10.41
N SER A 375 -27.94 -23.93 -9.75
CA SER A 375 -29.27 -23.82 -9.20
C SER A 375 -29.76 -22.36 -9.25
N PRO A 376 -30.86 -22.06 -9.95
CA PRO A 376 -31.40 -20.69 -10.02
C PRO A 376 -31.92 -20.20 -8.65
N LYS A 377 -32.24 -21.12 -7.74
CA LYS A 377 -32.74 -20.83 -6.37
C LYS A 377 -31.63 -21.06 -5.37
N ILE A 378 -30.80 -20.06 -5.13
CA ILE A 378 -29.81 -20.06 -4.05
C ILE A 378 -30.25 -19.12 -2.92
N ARG A 379 -29.96 -19.46 -1.69
CA ARG A 379 -30.23 -18.64 -0.50
C ARG A 379 -29.01 -17.74 -0.27
N ALA A 380 -29.16 -16.47 -0.58
CA ALA A 380 -28.12 -15.45 -0.53
C ALA A 380 -28.52 -14.39 0.49
N GLU A 381 -27.86 -14.36 1.65
CA GLU A 381 -28.24 -13.55 2.79
C GLU A 381 -27.07 -12.76 3.34
N LYS A 382 -27.31 -11.57 3.87
CA LYS A 382 -26.34 -10.81 4.64
C LYS A 382 -26.39 -11.26 6.11
N ILE A 383 -25.66 -12.31 6.43
CA ILE A 383 -25.61 -12.85 7.79
C ILE A 383 -24.76 -11.95 8.70
N VAL A 384 -23.57 -11.57 8.27
CA VAL A 384 -22.63 -10.78 9.08
C VAL A 384 -22.82 -9.30 8.79
N ALA A 385 -23.09 -8.51 9.81
CA ALA A 385 -23.16 -7.07 9.76
C ALA A 385 -22.05 -6.45 10.63
N LYS A 386 -21.33 -5.46 10.12
CA LYS A 386 -20.33 -4.74 10.89
C LYS A 386 -20.96 -3.53 11.57
N ASP A 387 -20.98 -3.48 12.91
CA ASP A 387 -21.44 -2.31 13.64
C ASP A 387 -20.34 -1.23 13.68
N ILE A 388 -20.55 -0.18 12.89
CA ILE A 388 -19.62 0.95 12.78
C ILE A 388 -19.66 1.85 14.02
N LYS A 389 -20.72 1.77 14.85
CA LYS A 389 -20.93 2.64 16.02
C LYS A 389 -20.18 2.17 17.27
N LEU A 390 -19.84 0.90 17.38
CA LEU A 390 -18.99 0.38 18.43
C LEU A 390 -17.53 0.78 18.22
N ARG A 391 -17.26 2.09 18.26
CA ARG A 391 -15.91 2.61 18.42
C ARG A 391 -15.56 2.49 19.91
N THR A 392 -14.41 1.93 20.22
CA THR A 392 -13.79 1.76 21.53
C THR A 392 -13.67 3.09 22.29
N PHE A 393 -14.76 3.64 22.74
CA PHE A 393 -14.78 4.94 23.41
C PHE A 393 -14.61 4.82 24.93
N ILE A 394 -14.77 3.63 25.49
CA ILE A 394 -14.68 3.40 26.93
C ILE A 394 -14.05 2.03 27.15
N THR A 395 -12.79 1.97 27.55
CA THR A 395 -12.27 1.13 28.63
C THR A 395 -10.75 1.01 28.57
N GLU A 396 -10.10 1.41 29.63
CA GLU A 396 -8.79 0.97 30.05
C GLU A 396 -8.91 -0.43 30.68
N GLY A 397 -8.08 -1.38 30.22
CA GLY A 397 -7.86 -2.67 30.88
C GLY A 397 -8.95 -3.75 30.68
N GLY A 398 -8.54 -4.99 30.49
CA GLY A 398 -9.32 -6.22 30.67
C GLY A 398 -10.52 -6.52 29.74
N SER A 399 -11.30 -5.54 29.33
CA SER A 399 -12.52 -5.68 28.54
C SER A 399 -12.34 -5.58 27.01
N ARG A 400 -11.10 -5.49 26.52
CA ARG A 400 -10.82 -5.42 25.06
C ARG A 400 -11.27 -6.68 24.31
N ASN A 401 -11.23 -7.86 24.96
CA ASN A 401 -11.64 -9.11 24.32
C ASN A 401 -13.17 -9.22 24.18
N ASP A 402 -13.93 -8.71 25.14
CA ASP A 402 -15.40 -8.68 25.05
C ASP A 402 -15.89 -7.70 23.97
N LEU A 403 -15.27 -6.54 23.86
CA LEU A 403 -15.61 -5.57 22.82
C LEU A 403 -15.27 -6.07 21.41
N ALA A 404 -14.20 -6.84 21.26
CA ALA A 404 -13.83 -7.43 19.97
C ALA A 404 -14.89 -8.45 19.49
N ALA A 405 -15.55 -9.14 20.42
CA ALA A 405 -16.64 -10.06 20.09
C ALA A 405 -17.92 -9.37 19.59
N HIS A 406 -18.10 -8.08 19.89
CA HIS A 406 -19.30 -7.32 19.54
C HIS A 406 -19.14 -6.36 18.33
N VAL A 407 -18.02 -6.44 17.62
CA VAL A 407 -17.82 -5.62 16.41
C VAL A 407 -18.70 -6.05 15.25
N TYR A 408 -19.10 -7.31 15.25
CA TYR A 408 -19.99 -7.88 14.25
C TYR A 408 -21.27 -8.37 14.89
N ASP A 409 -22.38 -8.08 14.23
CA ASP A 409 -23.70 -8.63 14.49
C ASP A 409 -24.07 -9.68 13.45
N ILE A 410 -25.09 -10.52 13.79
CA ILE A 410 -25.61 -11.52 12.87
C ILE A 410 -27.12 -11.37 12.67
N THR A 411 -27.55 -11.73 11.46
CA THR A 411 -28.98 -11.81 11.14
C THR A 411 -29.54 -13.17 11.59
N TYR A 412 -30.42 -13.16 12.58
CA TYR A 412 -31.10 -14.35 13.09
C TYR A 412 -32.30 -14.77 12.22
N GLY A 413 -32.69 -16.05 12.28
CA GLY A 413 -33.89 -16.57 11.64
C GLY A 413 -33.77 -16.91 10.16
N VAL A 414 -32.59 -16.73 9.55
CA VAL A 414 -32.33 -17.03 8.12
C VAL A 414 -31.62 -18.36 7.89
N VAL A 415 -31.04 -18.95 8.93
CA VAL A 415 -30.40 -20.28 8.93
C VAL A 415 -31.29 -21.26 9.67
N ASN A 416 -31.55 -22.43 9.08
CA ASN A 416 -32.27 -23.53 9.74
C ASN A 416 -31.26 -24.34 10.58
N PRO A 417 -31.39 -24.32 11.93
CA PRO A 417 -30.43 -25.00 12.81
C PRO A 417 -30.32 -26.50 12.51
N GLY A 418 -29.07 -27.00 12.45
CA GLY A 418 -28.80 -28.44 12.22
C GLY A 418 -29.04 -28.92 10.79
N VAL A 419 -29.63 -28.10 9.91
CA VAL A 419 -29.98 -28.46 8.53
C VAL A 419 -29.09 -27.74 7.52
N ASP A 420 -28.98 -26.42 7.65
CA ASP A 420 -28.30 -25.59 6.67
C ASP A 420 -26.77 -25.58 6.82
N ASN A 421 -26.05 -25.72 5.73
CA ASN A 421 -24.63 -25.28 5.64
C ASN A 421 -24.61 -23.77 5.56
N LEU A 422 -23.66 -23.14 6.23
CA LEU A 422 -23.42 -21.70 6.17
C LEU A 422 -22.07 -21.43 5.51
N VAL A 423 -22.10 -20.91 4.29
CA VAL A 423 -20.92 -20.53 3.51
C VAL A 423 -20.70 -19.04 3.62
N VAL A 424 -19.54 -18.62 4.14
CA VAL A 424 -19.20 -17.20 4.36
C VAL A 424 -17.88 -16.90 3.70
N ILE A 425 -17.88 -16.01 2.70
CA ILE A 425 -16.65 -15.60 1.98
C ILE A 425 -16.01 -14.38 2.64
N ASP A 426 -14.68 -14.43 2.79
CA ASP A 426 -13.82 -13.33 3.17
C ASP A 426 -12.82 -13.00 2.05
N ASP A 427 -12.18 -11.85 2.10
CA ASP A 427 -11.14 -11.48 1.13
C ASP A 427 -9.84 -12.27 1.33
N SER A 428 -9.40 -12.42 2.59
CA SER A 428 -8.16 -13.13 2.93
C SER A 428 -8.10 -13.55 4.40
N ILE A 429 -7.35 -14.61 4.69
CA ILE A 429 -7.09 -15.09 6.05
C ILE A 429 -5.58 -15.00 6.32
N VAL A 430 -5.17 -14.10 7.21
CA VAL A 430 -3.76 -13.87 7.56
C VAL A 430 -3.43 -14.50 8.92
N ARG A 431 -3.83 -13.82 10.00
CA ARG A 431 -3.59 -14.24 11.39
C ARG A 431 -4.69 -15.13 11.93
N GLY A 432 -5.88 -15.02 11.38
CA GLY A 432 -7.08 -15.73 11.83
C GLY A 432 -7.66 -15.25 13.18
N THR A 433 -7.09 -14.20 13.78
CA THR A 433 -7.54 -13.71 15.10
C THR A 433 -8.99 -13.26 15.08
N THR A 434 -9.40 -12.47 14.10
CA THR A 434 -10.79 -12.01 13.95
C THR A 434 -11.75 -13.18 13.73
N LEU A 435 -11.33 -14.18 12.94
CA LEU A 435 -12.13 -15.39 12.74
C LEU A 435 -12.33 -16.14 14.05
N ARG A 436 -11.27 -16.40 14.80
CA ARG A 436 -11.30 -17.16 16.05
C ARG A 436 -12.03 -16.43 17.17
N GLU A 437 -11.73 -15.15 17.38
CA GLU A 437 -12.25 -14.42 18.56
C GLU A 437 -13.66 -13.87 18.36
N SER A 438 -14.10 -13.68 17.10
CA SER A 438 -15.39 -13.07 16.78
C SER A 438 -16.23 -13.88 15.81
N ILE A 439 -15.82 -13.97 14.54
CA ILE A 439 -16.69 -14.46 13.46
C ILE A 439 -17.18 -15.90 13.70
N ILE A 440 -16.29 -16.84 14.01
CA ILE A 440 -16.66 -18.24 14.23
C ILE A 440 -17.65 -18.36 15.40
N LYS A 441 -17.41 -17.65 16.51
CA LYS A 441 -18.28 -17.68 17.69
C LYS A 441 -19.70 -17.16 17.42
N ILE A 442 -19.81 -16.05 16.66
CA ILE A 442 -21.11 -15.48 16.33
C ILE A 442 -21.89 -16.36 15.33
N LEU A 443 -21.19 -16.96 14.33
CA LEU A 443 -21.80 -17.86 13.37
C LEU A 443 -22.29 -19.16 14.02
N ASP A 444 -21.57 -19.69 15.02
CA ASP A 444 -21.96 -20.90 15.79
C ASP A 444 -23.29 -20.71 16.53
N ARG A 445 -23.64 -19.47 16.93
CA ARG A 445 -24.95 -19.16 17.58
C ARG A 445 -26.14 -19.42 16.68
N LEU A 446 -25.98 -19.53 15.37
CA LEU A 446 -27.02 -19.89 14.42
C LEU A 446 -27.23 -21.40 14.33
N HIS A 447 -26.34 -22.18 14.98
CA HIS A 447 -26.35 -23.65 14.99
C HIS A 447 -26.47 -24.29 13.60
N PRO A 448 -25.68 -23.83 12.58
CA PRO A 448 -25.73 -24.45 11.26
C PRO A 448 -25.21 -25.90 11.33
N LYS A 449 -25.55 -26.70 10.33
CA LYS A 449 -25.00 -28.05 10.16
C LYS A 449 -23.47 -28.00 10.00
N ARG A 450 -22.95 -26.99 9.29
CA ARG A 450 -21.53 -26.76 9.01
C ARG A 450 -21.31 -25.29 8.73
N ILE A 451 -20.13 -24.74 9.14
CA ILE A 451 -19.63 -23.42 8.75
C ILE A 451 -18.49 -23.63 7.75
N VAL A 452 -18.64 -23.09 6.54
CA VAL A 452 -17.60 -23.08 5.51
C VAL A 452 -17.10 -21.64 5.35
N ILE A 453 -15.85 -21.38 5.78
CA ILE A 453 -15.21 -20.08 5.62
C ILE A 453 -14.37 -20.13 4.36
N VAL A 454 -14.64 -19.22 3.43
CA VAL A 454 -14.05 -19.18 2.09
C VAL A 454 -13.19 -17.95 1.99
N SER A 455 -11.92 -18.10 1.58
CA SER A 455 -11.03 -17.00 1.27
C SER A 455 -10.91 -16.80 -0.24
N SER A 456 -11.16 -15.59 -0.73
CA SER A 456 -10.95 -15.27 -2.15
C SER A 456 -9.46 -15.15 -2.53
N ALA A 457 -8.57 -15.14 -1.53
CA ALA A 457 -7.12 -15.21 -1.68
C ALA A 457 -6.59 -16.62 -1.38
N PRO A 458 -5.43 -17.02 -1.95
CA PRO A 458 -4.68 -18.19 -1.51
C PRO A 458 -4.20 -18.09 -0.06
N GLN A 459 -3.70 -19.19 0.50
CA GLN A 459 -3.07 -19.21 1.82
C GLN A 459 -1.87 -18.26 1.87
N ILE A 460 -1.87 -17.30 2.80
CA ILE A 460 -0.72 -16.41 3.02
C ILE A 460 0.31 -17.15 3.85
N ARG A 461 1.47 -17.43 3.25
CA ARG A 461 2.52 -18.28 3.79
C ARG A 461 3.81 -17.53 4.11
N TYR A 462 4.09 -16.43 3.41
CA TYR A 462 5.36 -15.70 3.48
C TYR A 462 5.15 -14.22 3.79
N PRO A 463 6.08 -13.59 4.55
CA PRO A 463 5.94 -12.20 4.94
C PRO A 463 6.05 -11.22 3.77
N ASP A 464 5.47 -10.03 3.95
CA ASP A 464 5.63 -8.89 3.05
C ASP A 464 6.59 -7.84 3.64
N PHE A 465 7.40 -7.25 2.76
CA PHE A 465 8.31 -6.16 3.10
C PHE A 465 8.22 -4.98 2.13
N TYR A 466 7.16 -4.93 1.33
CA TYR A 466 6.94 -3.86 0.35
C TYR A 466 5.80 -2.91 0.75
N GLY A 467 5.26 -3.02 1.98
CA GLY A 467 4.34 -2.07 2.58
C GLY A 467 3.04 -2.64 3.12
N ILE A 468 2.82 -3.95 3.04
CA ILE A 468 1.71 -4.61 3.72
C ILE A 468 2.12 -4.93 5.16
N ASP A 469 1.22 -4.76 6.14
CA ASP A 469 1.48 -5.10 7.55
C ASP A 469 1.48 -6.63 7.78
N MET A 470 2.40 -7.32 7.12
CA MET A 470 2.60 -8.77 7.18
C MET A 470 4.08 -9.13 7.28
N SER A 471 4.86 -8.45 8.13
CA SER A 471 6.31 -8.62 8.20
C SER A 471 6.79 -9.78 9.09
N ARG A 472 5.93 -10.29 9.98
CA ARG A 472 6.31 -11.36 10.91
C ARG A 472 5.72 -12.69 10.46
N ILE A 473 6.58 -13.63 10.09
CA ILE A 473 6.15 -14.97 9.66
C ILE A 473 5.38 -15.73 10.75
N SER A 474 5.72 -15.50 12.02
CA SER A 474 5.05 -16.13 13.18
C SER A 474 3.57 -15.77 13.33
N ASP A 475 3.15 -14.67 12.74
CA ASP A 475 1.77 -14.19 12.87
C ASP A 475 0.80 -14.94 11.93
N PHE A 476 1.32 -15.64 10.92
CA PHE A 476 0.48 -16.31 9.91
C PHE A 476 -0.06 -17.64 10.42
N ILE A 477 -1.38 -17.80 10.32
CA ILE A 477 -2.02 -19.06 10.70
C ILE A 477 -1.54 -20.25 9.86
N ALA A 478 -1.20 -20.03 8.57
CA ALA A 478 -0.64 -21.06 7.71
C ALA A 478 0.76 -21.49 8.17
N PHE A 479 1.60 -20.55 8.65
CA PHE A 479 2.91 -20.88 9.20
C PHE A 479 2.78 -21.66 10.52
N GLN A 480 1.90 -21.23 11.42
CA GLN A 480 1.63 -21.92 12.67
C GLN A 480 1.12 -23.34 12.41
N ALA A 481 0.26 -23.52 11.42
CA ALA A 481 -0.23 -24.83 11.00
C ALA A 481 0.89 -25.73 10.47
N ALA A 482 1.77 -25.20 9.61
CA ALA A 482 2.91 -25.96 9.08
C ALA A 482 3.86 -26.41 10.21
N VAL A 483 4.20 -25.50 11.13
CA VAL A 483 5.06 -25.82 12.29
C VAL A 483 4.42 -26.89 13.19
N ALA A 484 3.09 -26.79 13.42
CA ALA A 484 2.38 -27.80 14.19
C ALA A 484 2.37 -29.17 13.50
N LEU A 485 2.14 -29.22 12.18
CA LEU A 485 2.20 -30.45 11.40
C LEU A 485 3.60 -31.07 11.37
N LEU A 486 4.66 -30.27 11.27
CA LEU A 486 6.04 -30.77 11.38
C LEU A 486 6.28 -31.45 12.73
N LYS A 487 5.78 -30.85 13.82
CA LYS A 487 5.86 -31.43 15.15
C LYS A 487 5.05 -32.73 15.25
N ASP A 488 3.81 -32.75 14.79
CA ASP A 488 2.92 -33.92 14.83
C ASP A 488 3.52 -35.13 14.07
N ARG A 489 4.33 -34.86 13.03
CA ARG A 489 5.00 -35.88 12.20
C ARG A 489 6.44 -36.20 12.64
N GLY A 490 6.95 -35.58 13.70
CA GLY A 490 8.33 -35.76 14.16
C GLY A 490 9.37 -35.24 13.17
N MET A 491 9.01 -34.23 12.34
CA MET A 491 9.86 -33.65 11.30
C MET A 491 10.42 -32.27 11.71
N GLU A 492 10.56 -31.99 13.01
CA GLU A 492 11.02 -30.68 13.48
C GLU A 492 12.43 -30.31 13.01
N GLN A 493 13.28 -31.30 12.64
CA GLN A 493 14.60 -31.07 12.05
C GLN A 493 14.56 -30.20 10.77
N VAL A 494 13.47 -30.21 10.02
CA VAL A 494 13.29 -29.32 8.84
C VAL A 494 13.43 -27.85 9.22
N LEU A 495 12.99 -27.47 10.42
CA LEU A 495 13.11 -26.07 10.88
C LEU A 495 14.56 -25.67 11.15
N GLU A 496 15.38 -26.60 11.65
CA GLU A 496 16.82 -26.39 11.88
C GLU A 496 17.56 -26.31 10.54
N GLU A 497 17.33 -27.25 9.63
CA GLU A 497 17.92 -27.26 8.27
C GLU A 497 17.62 -25.95 7.53
N VAL A 498 16.37 -25.46 7.60
CA VAL A 498 15.98 -24.18 7.01
C VAL A 498 16.71 -23.01 7.69
N ALA A 499 16.90 -23.04 9.02
CA ALA A 499 17.62 -21.98 9.72
C ALA A 499 19.10 -21.92 9.31
N GLU A 500 19.76 -23.08 9.18
CA GLU A 500 21.15 -23.16 8.72
C GLU A 500 21.28 -22.64 7.27
N GLU A 501 20.38 -23.03 6.38
CA GLU A 501 20.36 -22.52 5.00
C GLU A 501 20.13 -21.01 4.92
N CYS A 502 19.20 -20.49 5.73
CA CYS A 502 18.97 -19.04 5.82
C CYS A 502 20.22 -18.30 6.29
N GLN A 503 20.91 -18.81 7.34
CA GLN A 503 22.15 -18.21 7.84
C GLN A 503 23.27 -18.25 6.80
N LYS A 504 23.41 -19.37 6.09
CA LYS A 504 24.39 -19.51 5.01
C LYS A 504 24.12 -18.51 3.88
N LEU A 505 22.88 -18.43 3.41
CA LEU A 505 22.51 -17.49 2.36
C LEU A 505 22.74 -16.03 2.76
N LEU A 506 22.45 -15.66 4.00
CA LEU A 506 22.69 -14.30 4.48
C LEU A 506 24.19 -13.99 4.61
N LYS A 507 25.04 -14.97 4.98
CA LYS A 507 26.49 -14.80 5.02
C LYS A 507 27.12 -14.71 3.62
N ASP A 508 26.73 -15.60 2.72
CA ASP A 508 27.28 -15.67 1.37
C ASP A 508 26.83 -14.48 0.50
N ASN A 509 25.66 -13.90 0.78
CA ASN A 509 25.02 -12.87 -0.03
C ASN A 509 25.21 -11.45 0.47
N LEU A 510 25.92 -11.19 1.57
CA LEU A 510 26.34 -9.83 1.97
C LEU A 510 27.07 -9.05 0.83
N HIS A 511 27.63 -9.76 -0.16
CA HIS A 511 28.26 -9.20 -1.36
C HIS A 511 27.32 -9.12 -2.59
N ILE A 512 26.16 -9.77 -2.59
CA ILE A 512 25.22 -9.83 -3.74
C ILE A 512 24.40 -8.54 -3.89
N ILE A 513 24.28 -7.75 -2.84
CA ILE A 513 23.65 -6.42 -2.85
C ILE A 513 24.48 -5.37 -3.64
N ASN A 514 25.72 -5.70 -4.00
CA ASN A 514 26.52 -4.91 -4.92
C ASN A 514 26.06 -5.10 -6.39
N ARG A 515 25.31 -4.19 -6.85
CA ARG A 515 24.57 -3.78 -8.04
C ARG A 515 25.09 -4.12 -9.45
N LYS A 516 26.03 -5.00 -9.63
CA LYS A 516 26.60 -5.26 -10.98
C LYS A 516 26.11 -6.51 -11.67
N SER A 517 25.14 -7.25 -11.12
CA SER A 517 24.66 -8.47 -11.77
C SER A 517 23.14 -8.62 -11.78
N LEU A 518 22.49 -7.89 -12.68
CA LEU A 518 21.10 -8.11 -13.10
C LEU A 518 20.86 -9.50 -13.77
N ASN A 519 21.90 -10.31 -13.98
CA ASN A 519 21.87 -11.57 -14.71
C ASN A 519 22.09 -12.82 -13.83
N ARG A 520 21.71 -12.81 -12.55
CA ARG A 520 21.87 -13.99 -11.70
C ARG A 520 20.62 -14.85 -11.63
N ARG A 521 20.81 -16.18 -11.56
CA ARG A 521 19.75 -17.15 -11.31
C ARG A 521 18.98 -16.75 -10.03
N PRO A 522 17.63 -16.87 -10.02
CA PRO A 522 16.85 -16.63 -8.81
C PRO A 522 17.39 -17.51 -7.69
N VAL A 523 17.64 -16.90 -6.52
CA VAL A 523 18.01 -17.63 -5.31
C VAL A 523 16.75 -18.34 -4.82
N GLU A 524 16.83 -19.65 -4.62
CA GLU A 524 15.72 -20.43 -4.08
C GLU A 524 15.46 -20.01 -2.62
N ASN A 525 14.20 -19.80 -2.27
CA ASN A 525 13.79 -19.43 -0.93
C ASN A 525 13.69 -20.69 -0.03
N PRO A 526 14.59 -20.90 0.95
CA PRO A 526 14.58 -22.09 1.79
C PRO A 526 13.31 -22.21 2.65
N LEU A 527 12.59 -21.11 2.92
CA LEU A 527 11.36 -21.15 3.70
C LEU A 527 10.27 -22.02 3.04
N ARG A 528 10.36 -22.25 1.73
CA ARG A 528 9.43 -23.13 1.01
C ARG A 528 9.48 -24.57 1.51
N LYS A 529 10.61 -25.02 2.03
CA LYS A 529 10.79 -26.37 2.60
C LYS A 529 9.88 -26.64 3.80
N ILE A 530 9.50 -25.58 4.54
CA ILE A 530 8.58 -25.70 5.69
C ILE A 530 7.20 -26.21 5.27
N TYR A 531 6.75 -25.83 4.07
CA TYR A 531 5.43 -26.20 3.53
C TYR A 531 5.47 -27.40 2.60
N ALA A 532 6.64 -27.73 2.06
CA ALA A 532 6.79 -28.78 1.03
C ALA A 532 6.27 -30.17 1.44
N PRO A 533 6.33 -30.62 2.73
CA PRO A 533 5.81 -31.91 3.12
C PRO A 533 4.29 -32.03 3.16
N PHE A 534 3.55 -30.94 2.96
CA PHE A 534 2.13 -30.87 3.20
C PHE A 534 1.35 -30.45 1.95
N THR A 535 0.18 -31.06 1.79
CA THR A 535 -0.84 -30.57 0.85
C THR A 535 -1.52 -29.31 1.39
N ALA A 536 -2.15 -28.54 0.51
CA ALA A 536 -2.96 -27.38 0.93
C ALA A 536 -4.11 -27.80 1.85
N GLU A 537 -4.68 -28.99 1.61
CA GLU A 537 -5.78 -29.53 2.41
C GLU A 537 -5.35 -29.90 3.83
N GLU A 538 -4.19 -30.53 4.00
CA GLU A 538 -3.65 -30.83 5.33
C GLU A 538 -3.38 -29.55 6.14
N LEU A 539 -2.87 -28.50 5.46
CA LEU A 539 -2.71 -27.18 6.08
C LEU A 539 -4.06 -26.58 6.48
N ASN A 540 -5.09 -26.66 5.62
CA ASN A 540 -6.45 -26.18 5.93
C ASN A 540 -7.01 -26.86 7.17
N GLN A 541 -6.94 -28.19 7.23
CA GLN A 541 -7.42 -28.97 8.38
C GLN A 541 -6.69 -28.58 9.67
N LYS A 542 -5.38 -28.37 9.61
CA LYS A 542 -4.60 -27.93 10.76
C LYS A 542 -4.93 -26.51 11.17
N MET A 543 -5.13 -25.60 10.21
CA MET A 543 -5.59 -24.25 10.50
C MET A 543 -6.96 -24.23 11.17
N VAL A 544 -7.90 -25.07 10.74
CA VAL A 544 -9.21 -25.24 11.43
C VAL A 544 -9.01 -25.65 12.89
N GLN A 545 -8.12 -26.63 13.16
CA GLN A 545 -7.84 -27.05 14.54
C GLN A 545 -7.31 -25.91 15.42
N LEU A 546 -6.46 -25.04 14.85
CA LEU A 546 -5.88 -23.89 15.56
C LEU A 546 -6.84 -22.72 15.72
N LEU A 547 -7.77 -22.55 14.77
CA LEU A 547 -8.73 -21.45 14.76
C LEU A 547 -9.99 -21.75 15.56
N ARG A 548 -10.36 -23.02 15.74
CA ARG A 548 -11.60 -23.42 16.40
C ARG A 548 -11.56 -23.06 17.88
N PRO A 549 -12.46 -22.19 18.39
CA PRO A 549 -12.61 -21.94 19.81
C PRO A 549 -13.11 -23.20 20.53
N LYS A 550 -12.76 -23.35 21.82
CA LYS A 550 -13.09 -24.55 22.60
C LYS A 550 -14.60 -24.74 22.81
N ASP A 551 -15.34 -23.66 22.79
CA ASP A 551 -16.79 -23.56 23.02
C ASP A 551 -17.62 -23.73 21.74
N VAL A 552 -16.98 -23.79 20.57
CA VAL A 552 -17.67 -23.97 19.28
C VAL A 552 -17.85 -25.44 18.95
N VAL A 553 -19.09 -25.85 18.71
CA VAL A 553 -19.49 -27.24 18.42
C VAL A 553 -19.68 -27.50 16.93
N THR A 554 -20.13 -26.53 16.17
CA THR A 554 -20.38 -26.68 14.73
C THR A 554 -19.12 -27.08 13.98
N PRO A 555 -19.17 -28.06 13.06
CA PRO A 555 -18.07 -28.39 12.18
C PRO A 555 -17.66 -27.18 11.31
N ILE A 556 -16.34 -26.94 11.20
CA ILE A 556 -15.78 -25.82 10.43
C ILE A 556 -14.93 -26.38 9.30
N GLU A 557 -15.02 -25.76 8.14
CA GLU A 557 -14.18 -26.04 6.99
C GLU A 557 -13.61 -24.74 6.41
N LEU A 558 -12.36 -24.77 5.93
CA LEU A 558 -11.70 -23.65 5.27
C LEU A 558 -11.50 -23.97 3.79
N VAL A 559 -11.88 -23.04 2.95
CA VAL A 559 -11.67 -23.09 1.50
C VAL A 559 -10.84 -21.87 1.08
N PHE A 560 -9.76 -22.08 0.34
CA PHE A 560 -8.91 -21.02 -0.19
C PHE A 560 -8.91 -21.04 -1.71
N GLN A 561 -8.68 -19.88 -2.30
CA GLN A 561 -8.35 -19.76 -3.71
C GLN A 561 -7.06 -20.51 -4.03
N SER A 562 -6.93 -21.05 -5.25
CA SER A 562 -5.67 -21.61 -5.74
C SER A 562 -4.76 -20.52 -6.31
N ILE A 563 -3.46 -20.81 -6.43
CA ILE A 563 -2.49 -19.90 -7.09
C ILE A 563 -2.84 -19.76 -8.57
N GLU A 564 -3.20 -20.85 -9.23
CA GLU A 564 -3.61 -20.88 -10.62
C GLU A 564 -4.85 -20.01 -10.85
N GLY A 565 -5.89 -20.19 -10.01
CA GLY A 565 -7.10 -19.38 -10.05
C GLY A 565 -6.83 -17.89 -9.79
N LEU A 566 -5.91 -17.57 -8.90
CA LEU A 566 -5.46 -16.18 -8.69
C LEU A 566 -4.87 -15.58 -9.97
N HIS A 567 -3.92 -16.30 -10.63
CA HIS A 567 -3.27 -15.80 -11.83
C HIS A 567 -4.22 -15.69 -13.03
N GLU A 568 -5.21 -16.60 -13.14
CA GLU A 568 -6.26 -16.51 -14.15
C GLU A 568 -7.20 -15.31 -13.90
N ALA A 569 -7.56 -15.05 -12.65
CA ALA A 569 -8.45 -13.96 -12.30
C ALA A 569 -7.75 -12.58 -12.39
N ILE A 570 -6.47 -12.51 -12.07
CA ILE A 570 -5.68 -11.28 -11.98
C ILE A 570 -4.39 -11.38 -12.83
N PRO A 571 -4.49 -11.59 -14.16
CA PRO A 571 -3.33 -11.93 -14.99
C PRO A 571 -2.28 -10.80 -15.09
N ASN A 572 -2.68 -9.54 -14.86
CA ASN A 572 -1.81 -8.38 -15.00
C ASN A 572 -1.03 -8.04 -13.72
N HIS A 573 -1.30 -8.71 -12.58
CA HIS A 573 -0.66 -8.48 -11.29
C HIS A 573 -0.10 -9.80 -10.73
N PRO A 574 1.01 -10.32 -11.31
CA PRO A 574 1.59 -11.61 -10.93
C PRO A 574 2.39 -11.57 -9.63
N GLY A 575 2.54 -10.41 -8.98
CA GLY A 575 3.25 -10.28 -7.71
C GLY A 575 2.48 -10.98 -6.58
N ASP A 576 3.00 -12.14 -6.17
CA ASP A 576 2.34 -13.12 -5.29
C ASP A 576 3.29 -13.71 -4.22
N TRP A 577 4.40 -13.05 -3.94
CA TRP A 577 5.48 -13.53 -3.05
C TRP A 577 5.00 -13.96 -1.66
N TYR A 578 3.93 -13.37 -1.14
CA TYR A 578 3.34 -13.74 0.14
C TYR A 578 2.56 -15.08 0.08
N PHE A 579 2.23 -15.57 -1.11
CA PHE A 579 1.63 -16.89 -1.33
C PHE A 579 2.69 -17.93 -1.73
N THR A 580 3.61 -17.57 -2.64
CA THR A 580 4.56 -18.48 -3.29
C THR A 580 5.96 -18.46 -2.72
N GLY A 581 6.36 -17.35 -2.03
CA GLY A 581 7.72 -17.13 -1.55
C GLY A 581 8.69 -16.65 -2.63
N HIS A 582 8.22 -16.27 -3.83
CA HIS A 582 9.03 -15.75 -4.93
C HIS A 582 9.17 -14.23 -4.82
N TYR A 583 10.12 -13.77 -4.04
CA TYR A 583 10.35 -12.34 -3.86
C TYR A 583 10.93 -11.67 -5.11
N PRO A 584 10.37 -10.52 -5.56
CA PRO A 584 10.86 -9.82 -6.75
C PRO A 584 12.23 -9.17 -6.53
N THR A 585 12.60 -8.83 -5.28
CA THR A 585 13.87 -8.18 -4.97
C THR A 585 14.73 -8.99 -4.00
N PRO A 586 16.07 -8.88 -4.08
CA PRO A 586 16.97 -9.51 -3.13
C PRO A 586 16.74 -9.07 -1.68
N GLY A 587 16.43 -7.77 -1.48
CA GLY A 587 16.15 -7.22 -0.16
C GLY A 587 14.89 -7.80 0.47
N GLY A 588 13.84 -8.03 -0.31
CA GLY A 588 12.62 -8.69 0.17
C GLY A 588 12.87 -10.12 0.64
N LEU A 589 13.63 -10.91 -0.14
CA LEU A 589 14.03 -12.26 0.27
C LEU A 589 14.87 -12.21 1.56
N ARG A 590 15.88 -11.35 1.63
CA ARG A 590 16.72 -11.16 2.81
C ARG A 590 15.88 -10.94 4.08
N LEU A 591 14.96 -9.98 4.04
CA LEU A 591 14.11 -9.68 5.20
C LEU A 591 13.18 -10.84 5.57
N ALA A 592 12.75 -11.65 4.60
CA ALA A 592 11.97 -12.86 4.88
C ALA A 592 12.79 -13.91 5.64
N LEU A 593 14.05 -14.12 5.24
CA LEU A 593 14.98 -15.01 5.95
C LEU A 593 15.28 -14.50 7.37
N GLU A 594 15.51 -13.19 7.53
CA GLU A 594 15.73 -12.54 8.84
C GLU A 594 14.49 -12.67 9.76
N SER A 595 13.27 -12.49 9.21
CA SER A 595 12.03 -12.69 9.96
C SER A 595 11.88 -14.11 10.49
N TYR A 596 12.24 -15.11 9.67
CA TYR A 596 12.25 -16.52 10.08
C TYR A 596 13.30 -16.81 11.15
N LEU A 597 14.52 -16.34 10.96
CA LEU A 597 15.61 -16.55 11.92
C LEU A 597 15.32 -15.92 13.29
N THR A 598 14.70 -14.74 13.29
CA THR A 598 14.25 -14.08 14.52
C THR A 598 13.24 -14.95 15.28
N TRP A 599 12.27 -15.52 14.57
CA TRP A 599 11.31 -16.46 15.15
C TRP A 599 11.99 -17.74 15.65
N TYR A 600 12.90 -18.33 14.85
CA TYR A 600 13.59 -19.59 15.19
C TYR A 600 14.47 -19.44 16.44
N GLN A 601 15.26 -18.36 16.53
CA GLN A 601 16.09 -18.06 17.70
C GLN A 601 15.27 -17.93 18.97
N LYS A 602 14.14 -17.20 18.91
CA LYS A 602 13.21 -17.09 20.04
C LYS A 602 12.67 -18.45 20.46
N ARG A 603 12.24 -19.28 19.50
CA ARG A 603 11.75 -20.64 19.78
C ARG A 603 12.80 -21.53 20.47
N VAL A 604 14.07 -21.41 20.08
CA VAL A 604 15.18 -22.18 20.70
C VAL A 604 15.48 -21.68 22.11
N SER A 605 15.42 -20.35 22.33
CA SER A 605 15.65 -19.78 23.67
C SER A 605 14.49 -20.03 24.65
N ASP A 606 13.27 -20.25 24.17
CA ASP A 606 12.09 -20.55 25.00
C ASP A 606 11.93 -22.05 25.31
N LYS A 607 12.78 -22.95 24.73
CA LYS A 607 12.92 -24.38 25.07
C LYS A 607 13.96 -24.59 26.16
#